data_218484353bad0a92bf587966e3f7721e
#
_entry.id   218484353bad0a92bf587966e3f7721e
#
_cell.length_a   1.000
_cell.length_b   1.000
_cell.length_c   1.000
_cell.angle_alpha   90.00
_cell.angle_beta   90.00
_cell.angle_gamma   90.00
#
_symmetry.space_group_name_H-M   'P 1'
#
loop_
_entity.id
_entity.type
_entity.pdbx_description
1 polymer ?
#
loop_
_entity_poly.entity_id
_entity_poly.type
_entity_poly.pdbx_seq_one_letter_code
_entity_poly.pdbx_strand_id
1 'polypeptide(L)'
;MARPRLALIAHDLKKDDLVDWVAAHEIKVAAFDVVATGTTGSRILERCPDLPVTRVKSGPLGGDQQIGAMIAEGKIQGIIFFVDPLTPMPHDVDVKALTRLATLYDIPIALNRATAELMVKGYNT
;
A
#
# COMPACT_ATOMS: atom_id res chain seq x y z
N MET A 1 18.37 -5.08 -12.31
CA MET A 1 17.52 -5.75 -11.32
C MET A 1 16.19 -5.06 -11.18
N ALA A 2 15.14 -5.83 -11.05
CA ALA A 2 13.82 -5.26 -10.84
C ALA A 2 13.74 -4.59 -9.47
N ARG A 3 13.08 -3.43 -9.41
CA ARG A 3 12.83 -2.75 -8.13
C ARG A 3 11.79 -3.54 -7.35
N PRO A 4 11.90 -3.59 -6.02
CA PRO A 4 10.83 -4.21 -5.24
C PRO A 4 9.53 -3.42 -5.41
N ARG A 5 8.40 -4.11 -5.41
CA ARG A 5 7.09 -3.47 -5.60
C ARG A 5 6.38 -3.33 -4.26
N LEU A 6 5.92 -2.13 -4.00
CA LEU A 6 5.23 -1.76 -2.77
C LEU A 6 3.78 -1.43 -3.08
N ALA A 7 2.84 -2.09 -2.41
CA ALA A 7 1.43 -1.78 -2.54
C ALA A 7 1.01 -0.77 -1.48
N LEU A 8 0.31 0.29 -1.87
CA LEU A 8 -0.17 1.34 -0.99
C LEU A 8 -1.69 1.40 -1.01
N ILE A 9 -2.30 1.18 0.13
CA ILE A 9 -3.76 1.16 0.30
C ILE A 9 -4.11 1.96 1.55
N ALA A 10 -5.24 2.63 1.56
CA ALA A 10 -5.75 3.31 2.75
C ALA A 10 -7.26 3.33 2.76
N HIS A 11 -7.86 3.18 3.94
CA HIS A 11 -9.27 3.50 4.13
C HIS A 11 -9.49 5.00 3.91
N ASP A 12 -10.72 5.40 3.59
CA ASP A 12 -11.02 6.79 3.21
C ASP A 12 -10.50 7.81 4.22
N LEU A 13 -10.74 7.58 5.51
CA LEU A 13 -10.31 8.51 6.56
C LEU A 13 -8.80 8.46 6.82
N LYS A 14 -8.08 7.53 6.20
CA LYS A 14 -6.63 7.41 6.35
C LYS A 14 -5.85 7.80 5.10
N LYS A 15 -6.53 8.20 4.03
CA LYS A 15 -5.86 8.56 2.78
C LYS A 15 -4.96 9.77 2.92
N ASP A 16 -5.40 10.79 3.65
CA ASP A 16 -4.57 11.98 3.88
C ASP A 16 -3.32 11.63 4.68
N ASP A 17 -3.46 10.80 5.72
CA ASP A 17 -2.32 10.32 6.49
C ASP A 17 -1.32 9.57 5.62
N LEU A 18 -1.80 8.71 4.73
CA LEU A 18 -0.93 7.95 3.85
C LEU A 18 -0.20 8.87 2.86
N VAL A 19 -0.91 9.82 2.28
CA VAL A 19 -0.31 10.78 1.33
C VAL A 19 0.76 11.62 2.04
N ASP A 20 0.48 12.11 3.24
CA ASP A 20 1.45 12.87 4.03
C ASP A 20 2.67 12.02 4.37
N TRP A 21 2.45 10.76 4.75
CA TRP A 21 3.56 9.85 5.06
C TRP A 21 4.43 9.60 3.83
N VAL A 22 3.81 9.35 2.67
CA VAL A 22 4.54 9.14 1.42
C VAL A 22 5.36 10.39 1.05
N ALA A 23 4.78 11.58 1.18
CA ALA A 23 5.48 12.82 0.87
C ALA A 23 6.68 13.03 1.81
N ALA A 24 6.52 12.71 3.09
CA ALA A 24 7.59 12.82 4.06
C ALA A 24 8.72 11.81 3.83
N HIS A 25 8.43 10.70 3.15
CA HIS A 25 9.37 9.61 2.88
C HIS A 25 9.60 9.41 1.39
N GLU A 26 9.41 10.45 0.59
CA GLU A 26 9.40 10.34 -0.88
C GLU A 26 10.67 9.69 -1.42
N ILE A 27 11.83 10.04 -0.90
CA ILE A 27 13.11 9.49 -1.37
C ILE A 27 13.16 7.97 -1.16
N LYS A 28 12.71 7.50 0.00
CA LYS A 28 12.71 6.07 0.32
C LYS A 28 11.68 5.32 -0.50
N VAL A 29 10.49 5.90 -0.66
CA VAL A 29 9.41 5.29 -1.44
C VAL A 29 9.79 5.24 -2.93
N ALA A 30 10.54 6.22 -3.42
CA ALA A 30 10.99 6.26 -4.82
C ALA A 30 11.92 5.10 -5.19
N ALA A 31 12.48 4.39 -4.21
CA ALA A 31 13.27 3.19 -4.46
C ALA A 31 12.43 1.98 -4.85
N PHE A 32 11.11 2.07 -4.71
CA PHE A 32 10.17 1.01 -5.06
C PHE A 32 9.41 1.34 -6.35
N ASP A 33 8.93 0.31 -7.03
CA ASP A 33 7.79 0.46 -7.92
C ASP A 33 6.54 0.42 -7.06
N VAL A 34 5.66 1.39 -7.21
CA VAL A 34 4.49 1.55 -6.35
C VAL A 34 3.23 1.15 -7.09
N VAL A 35 2.40 0.33 -6.44
CA VAL A 35 1.05 0.02 -6.89
C VAL A 35 0.08 0.56 -5.85
N ALA A 36 -0.91 1.32 -6.27
CA ALA A 36 -1.87 1.89 -5.34
C ALA A 36 -3.29 1.73 -5.88
N THR A 37 -4.26 1.61 -4.97
CA THR A 37 -5.67 1.63 -5.35
C THR A 37 -6.02 3.01 -5.92
N GLY A 38 -7.01 3.08 -6.80
CA GLY A 38 -7.25 4.20 -7.70
C GLY A 38 -7.24 5.57 -7.05
N THR A 39 -8.13 5.83 -6.06
CA THR A 39 -8.21 7.15 -5.42
C THR A 39 -6.96 7.47 -4.62
N THR A 40 -6.42 6.49 -3.89
CA THR A 40 -5.18 6.65 -3.14
C THR A 40 -4.02 6.99 -4.07
N GLY A 41 -3.90 6.25 -5.18
CA GLY A 41 -2.85 6.50 -6.16
C GLY A 41 -2.94 7.88 -6.79
N SER A 42 -4.16 8.33 -7.10
CA SER A 42 -4.38 9.68 -7.65
C SER A 42 -3.91 10.76 -6.70
N ARG A 43 -4.25 10.64 -5.41
CA ARG A 43 -3.83 11.61 -4.40
C ARG A 43 -2.32 11.63 -4.18
N ILE A 44 -1.70 10.45 -4.21
CA ILE A 44 -0.24 10.36 -4.09
C ILE A 44 0.42 11.07 -5.27
N LEU A 45 -0.04 10.83 -6.50
CA LEU A 45 0.53 11.45 -7.69
C LEU A 45 0.30 12.95 -7.75
N GLU A 46 -0.78 13.46 -7.18
CA GLU A 46 -0.99 14.91 -7.06
C GLU A 46 0.07 15.56 -6.17
N ARG A 47 0.43 14.89 -5.08
CA ARG A 47 1.43 15.40 -4.12
C ARG A 47 2.86 15.12 -4.55
N CYS A 48 3.10 13.94 -5.15
CA CYS A 48 4.42 13.44 -5.52
C CYS A 48 4.38 12.96 -6.98
N PRO A 49 4.33 13.87 -7.97
CA PRO A 49 4.09 13.49 -9.37
C PRO A 49 5.20 12.65 -10.00
N ASP A 50 6.39 12.65 -9.41
CA ASP A 50 7.54 11.92 -9.96
C ASP A 50 7.67 10.49 -9.43
N LEU A 51 6.82 10.07 -8.49
CA LEU A 51 6.86 8.71 -7.99
C LEU A 51 6.36 7.72 -9.05
N PRO A 52 7.00 6.55 -9.15
CA PRO A 52 6.59 5.52 -10.14
C PRO A 52 5.37 4.74 -9.66
N VAL A 53 4.20 5.39 -9.67
CA VAL A 53 2.95 4.82 -9.17
C VAL A 53 2.11 4.28 -10.33
N THR A 54 1.77 2.98 -10.26
CA THR A 54 0.77 2.36 -11.11
C THR A 54 -0.51 2.24 -10.31
N ARG A 55 -1.62 2.73 -10.87
CA ARG A 55 -2.93 2.64 -10.19
C ARG A 55 -3.68 1.41 -10.65
N VAL A 56 -4.20 0.66 -9.70
CA VAL A 56 -5.25 -0.34 -9.96
C VAL A 56 -6.61 0.29 -9.67
N LYS A 57 -7.68 -0.47 -9.74
CA LYS A 57 -9.02 0.07 -9.46
C LYS A 57 -9.12 0.49 -8.00
N SER A 58 -10.07 1.37 -7.69
CA SER A 58 -10.37 1.70 -6.30
C SER A 58 -10.87 0.47 -5.55
N GLY A 59 -10.76 0.46 -4.21
CA GLY A 59 -11.16 -0.67 -3.39
C GLY A 59 -12.55 -1.20 -3.71
N PRO A 60 -13.61 -0.35 -3.68
CA PRO A 60 -14.97 -0.82 -3.97
C PRO A 60 -15.17 -1.41 -5.37
N LEU A 61 -14.29 -1.09 -6.31
CA LEU A 61 -14.36 -1.60 -7.68
C LEU A 61 -13.41 -2.77 -7.93
N GLY A 62 -12.85 -3.35 -6.88
CA GLY A 62 -12.01 -4.54 -7.00
C GLY A 62 -10.52 -4.30 -6.89
N GLY A 63 -10.08 -3.10 -6.51
CA GLY A 63 -8.64 -2.80 -6.38
C GLY A 63 -7.92 -3.68 -5.39
N ASP A 64 -8.55 -3.98 -4.25
CA ASP A 64 -7.95 -4.85 -3.23
C ASP A 64 -7.76 -6.27 -3.75
N GLN A 65 -8.72 -6.77 -4.53
CA GLN A 65 -8.62 -8.07 -5.16
C GLN A 65 -7.52 -8.11 -6.21
N GLN A 66 -7.32 -7.03 -6.96
CA GLN A 66 -6.21 -6.93 -7.91
C GLN A 66 -4.86 -7.02 -7.20
N ILE A 67 -4.70 -6.30 -6.08
CA ILE A 67 -3.48 -6.37 -5.28
C ILE A 67 -3.31 -7.79 -4.70
N GLY A 68 -4.39 -8.40 -4.20
CA GLY A 68 -4.35 -9.77 -3.71
C GLY A 68 -3.84 -10.76 -4.77
N ALA A 69 -4.32 -10.62 -5.99
CA ALA A 69 -3.85 -11.46 -7.10
C ALA A 69 -2.35 -11.24 -7.37
N MET A 70 -1.87 -10.01 -7.31
CA MET A 70 -0.46 -9.70 -7.50
C MET A 70 0.41 -10.30 -6.39
N ILE A 71 -0.08 -10.33 -5.15
CA ILE A 71 0.62 -10.99 -4.05
C ILE A 71 0.78 -12.48 -4.36
N ALA A 72 -0.31 -13.14 -4.76
CA ALA A 72 -0.31 -14.56 -5.07
C ALA A 72 0.62 -14.89 -6.24
N GLU A 73 0.82 -13.95 -7.16
CA GLU A 73 1.70 -14.12 -8.32
C GLU A 73 3.18 -13.77 -8.02
N GLY A 74 3.49 -13.38 -6.79
CA GLY A 74 4.86 -13.02 -6.41
C GLY A 74 5.30 -11.64 -6.87
N LYS A 75 4.37 -10.78 -7.22
CA LYS A 75 4.67 -9.46 -7.79
C LYS A 75 4.74 -8.32 -6.75
N ILE A 76 4.44 -8.60 -5.50
CA ILE A 76 4.44 -7.61 -4.41
C ILE A 76 5.43 -8.04 -3.35
N GLN A 77 6.31 -7.13 -2.94
CA GLN A 77 7.32 -7.39 -1.92
C GLN A 77 7.04 -6.70 -0.60
N GLY A 78 6.06 -5.81 -0.55
CA GLY A 78 5.64 -5.16 0.69
C GLY A 78 4.28 -4.51 0.52
N ILE A 79 3.53 -4.40 1.61
CA ILE A 79 2.20 -3.81 1.62
C ILE A 79 2.14 -2.78 2.73
N ILE A 80 1.66 -1.58 2.41
CA ILE A 80 1.30 -0.58 3.40
C ILE A 80 -0.19 -0.32 3.26
N PHE A 81 -0.94 -0.69 4.28
CA PHE A 81 -2.39 -0.53 4.31
C PHE A 81 -2.77 0.22 5.58
N PHE A 82 -2.99 1.53 5.46
CA PHE A 82 -3.41 2.34 6.61
C PHE A 82 -4.88 2.07 6.90
N VAL A 83 -5.10 1.30 7.95
CA VAL A 83 -6.43 0.84 8.37
C VAL A 83 -7.03 1.84 9.34
N ASP A 84 -8.31 2.12 9.18
CA ASP A 84 -9.10 2.89 10.15
C ASP A 84 -9.82 1.89 11.07
N PRO A 85 -9.34 1.70 12.32
CA PRO A 85 -9.92 0.71 13.22
C PRO A 85 -11.21 1.17 13.91
N LEU A 86 -11.55 2.44 13.78
CA LEU A 86 -12.67 3.04 14.51
C LEU A 86 -13.94 3.18 13.67
N THR A 87 -13.85 2.97 12.37
CA THR A 87 -15.02 3.02 11.49
C THR A 87 -15.60 1.63 11.32
N PRO A 88 -16.94 1.44 11.48
CA PRO A 88 -17.56 0.16 11.18
C PRO A 88 -17.30 -0.23 9.73
N MET A 89 -16.87 -1.45 9.51
CA MET A 89 -16.13 -1.85 8.33
C MET A 89 -16.95 -2.60 7.29
N PRO A 90 -17.44 -1.95 6.22
CA PRO A 90 -17.86 -2.73 5.06
C PRO A 90 -16.67 -3.43 4.37
N HIS A 91 -15.43 -2.98 4.64
CA HIS A 91 -14.21 -3.53 4.01
C HIS A 91 -13.38 -4.44 4.93
N ASP A 92 -13.93 -4.88 6.05
CA ASP A 92 -13.23 -5.75 6.99
C ASP A 92 -12.74 -7.05 6.33
N VAL A 93 -13.54 -7.59 5.42
CA VAL A 93 -13.20 -8.80 4.66
C VAL A 93 -11.94 -8.59 3.82
N ASP A 94 -11.80 -7.41 3.21
CA ASP A 94 -10.63 -7.10 2.37
C ASP A 94 -9.36 -6.98 3.20
N VAL A 95 -9.43 -6.36 4.37
CA VAL A 95 -8.30 -6.28 5.30
C VAL A 95 -7.85 -7.67 5.69
N LYS A 96 -8.80 -8.53 6.09
CA LYS A 96 -8.50 -9.93 6.47
C LYS A 96 -7.90 -10.71 5.33
N ALA A 97 -8.43 -10.55 4.12
CA ALA A 97 -7.92 -11.25 2.94
C ALA A 97 -6.48 -10.85 2.64
N LEU A 98 -6.15 -9.57 2.68
CA LEU A 98 -4.80 -9.10 2.40
C LEU A 98 -3.81 -9.49 3.49
N THR A 99 -4.19 -9.43 4.75
CA THR A 99 -3.32 -9.86 5.85
C THR A 99 -3.07 -11.37 5.79
N ARG A 100 -4.08 -12.15 5.42
CA ARG A 100 -3.93 -13.58 5.23
C ARG A 100 -2.93 -13.90 4.10
N LEU A 101 -3.06 -13.22 2.96
CA LEU A 101 -2.16 -13.42 1.82
C LEU A 101 -0.74 -12.99 2.16
N ALA A 102 -0.57 -11.86 2.84
CA ALA A 102 0.75 -11.41 3.26
C ALA A 102 1.41 -12.42 4.20
N THR A 103 0.64 -12.98 5.12
CA THR A 103 1.13 -14.00 6.04
C THR A 103 1.51 -15.29 5.30
N LEU A 104 0.64 -15.74 4.39
CA LEU A 104 0.86 -16.97 3.63
C LEU A 104 2.10 -16.88 2.75
N TYR A 105 2.31 -15.74 2.08
CA TYR A 105 3.41 -15.54 1.16
C TYR A 105 4.64 -14.87 1.80
N ASP A 106 4.60 -14.69 3.12
CA ASP A 106 5.72 -14.14 3.90
C ASP A 106 6.16 -12.76 3.41
N ILE A 107 5.18 -11.87 3.22
CA ILE A 107 5.39 -10.50 2.75
C ILE A 107 5.15 -9.53 3.92
N PRO A 108 6.04 -8.56 4.15
CA PRO A 108 5.81 -7.57 5.20
C PRO A 108 4.56 -6.73 4.90
N ILE A 109 3.76 -6.49 5.94
CA ILE A 109 2.58 -5.66 5.84
C ILE A 109 2.55 -4.65 7.01
N ALA A 110 2.36 -3.38 6.68
CA ALA A 110 2.26 -2.31 7.65
C ALA A 110 0.82 -1.79 7.69
N LEU A 111 0.20 -1.83 8.86
CA LEU A 111 -1.18 -1.36 9.03
C LEU A 111 -1.24 0.06 9.61
N ASN A 112 -0.09 0.63 9.96
CA ASN A 112 0.04 1.97 10.53
C ASN A 112 1.39 2.60 10.18
N ARG A 113 1.56 3.87 10.55
CA ARG A 113 2.76 4.65 10.22
C ARG A 113 4.03 4.07 10.84
N ALA A 114 3.97 3.66 12.09
CA ALA A 114 5.14 3.15 12.81
C ALA A 114 5.72 1.92 12.10
N THR A 115 4.86 0.98 11.72
CA THR A 115 5.28 -0.22 11.01
C THR A 115 5.80 0.13 9.61
N ALA A 116 5.12 1.06 8.92
CA ALA A 116 5.56 1.50 7.59
C ALA A 116 6.97 2.09 7.62
N GLU A 117 7.30 2.88 8.63
CA GLU A 117 8.63 3.47 8.77
C GLU A 117 9.70 2.39 8.94
N LEU A 118 9.45 1.42 9.81
CA LEU A 118 10.38 0.31 10.02
C LEU A 118 10.57 -0.49 8.74
N MET A 119 9.48 -0.69 7.99
CA MET A 119 9.49 -1.48 6.77
C MET A 119 10.38 -0.84 5.70
N VAL A 120 10.19 0.46 5.42
CA VAL A 120 10.99 1.12 4.39
C VAL A 120 12.45 1.30 4.82
N LYS A 121 12.72 1.44 6.11
CA LYS A 121 14.09 1.43 6.61
C LYS A 121 14.78 0.09 6.34
N GLY A 122 14.08 -1.01 6.56
CA GLY A 122 14.61 -2.35 6.33
C GLY A 122 15.01 -2.58 4.87
N TYR A 123 14.18 -2.12 3.93
CA TYR A 123 14.48 -2.26 2.50
C TYR A 123 15.64 -1.38 2.04
N ASN A 124 15.95 -0.32 2.77
CA ASN A 124 16.95 0.68 2.36
C ASN A 124 18.26 0.60 3.15
N THR A 125 18.48 -0.49 3.85
CA THR A 125 19.74 -0.72 4.56
C THR A 125 20.75 -1.47 3.71
#